data_c3e0d059943bb784cfceac907f8c07c5
#
_entry.id   c3e0d059943bb784cfceac907f8c07c5
#
_cell.length_a   1.000
_cell.length_b   1.000
_cell.length_c   1.000
_cell.angle_alpha   90.00
_cell.angle_beta   90.00
_cell.angle_gamma   90.00
#
_symmetry.space_group_name_H-M   'P 1'
#
loop_
_entity.id
_entity.type
_entity.pdbx_description
1 polymer ?
#
loop_
_entity_poly.entity_id
_entity_poly.type
_entity_poly.pdbx_seq_one_letter_code
_entity_poly.pdbx_strand_id
1 'polypeptide(L)'
;MEYTVSYLLVLFLIGAIGSILSGMVGIGGSVIKYPMLLYIPPLLGFVAFTAQEVAAISAVQVFFSTLAALVVFKKGGYVSFRLVGYMGTAIVIGSFIGGYGSKFLADETINFVYAILASIAAILMFFPKPKGSEEVSAEQLAFNRLYAVVLSFIVGVASGIVGAAGAFIIVPIMLVILKVPTRIAIGSSVAITFISSIGATVGKIMGGHMLLVPSIVMVIASLLAAPIGAKLSQKINTKVLEYILLVLIVATVIKIWYEMLT
;
A
#
# COMPACT_ATOMS: atom_id res chain seq x y z
N MET A 1 5.21 -26.25 5.61
CA MET A 1 4.56 -25.59 6.78
C MET A 1 3.17 -26.16 6.91
N GLU A 2 2.83 -26.71 8.08
CA GLU A 2 1.45 -27.11 8.39
C GLU A 2 0.70 -25.87 8.90
N TYR A 3 -0.31 -25.43 8.16
CA TYR A 3 -1.14 -24.29 8.55
C TYR A 3 -2.31 -24.78 9.39
N THR A 4 -2.23 -24.62 10.72
CA THR A 4 -3.33 -24.92 11.62
C THR A 4 -4.51 -23.95 11.40
N VAL A 5 -5.74 -24.36 11.76
CA VAL A 5 -6.92 -23.50 11.63
C VAL A 5 -6.76 -22.19 12.40
N SER A 6 -6.13 -22.24 13.59
CA SER A 6 -5.82 -21.05 14.39
C SER A 6 -4.86 -20.10 13.66
N TYR A 7 -3.84 -20.62 12.96
CA TYR A 7 -2.93 -19.81 12.17
C TYR A 7 -3.65 -19.12 11.00
N LEU A 8 -4.48 -19.88 10.27
CA LEU A 8 -5.27 -19.31 9.16
C LEU A 8 -6.24 -18.22 9.65
N LEU A 9 -6.84 -18.39 10.84
CA LEU A 9 -7.69 -17.36 11.46
C LEU A 9 -6.91 -16.08 11.77
N VAL A 10 -5.70 -16.19 12.33
CA VAL A 10 -4.82 -15.04 12.58
C VAL A 10 -4.49 -14.31 11.28
N LEU A 11 -4.11 -15.03 10.22
CA LEU A 11 -3.84 -14.43 8.91
C LEU A 11 -5.09 -13.74 8.33
N PHE A 12 -6.26 -14.36 8.47
CA PHE A 12 -7.52 -13.76 8.02
C PHE A 12 -7.81 -12.45 8.78
N LEU A 13 -7.63 -12.41 10.10
CA LEU A 13 -7.84 -11.20 10.91
C LEU A 13 -6.84 -10.09 10.54
N ILE A 14 -5.57 -10.42 10.35
CA ILE A 14 -4.55 -9.46 9.87
C ILE A 14 -4.99 -8.90 8.51
N GLY A 15 -5.40 -9.77 7.59
CA GLY A 15 -5.87 -9.40 6.27
C GLY A 15 -7.11 -8.49 6.32
N ALA A 16 -8.09 -8.82 7.16
CA ALA A 16 -9.33 -8.07 7.30
C ALA A 16 -9.11 -6.69 7.91
N ILE A 17 -8.46 -6.61 9.08
CA ILE A 17 -8.18 -5.35 9.79
C ILE A 17 -7.35 -4.44 8.90
N GLY A 18 -6.24 -4.95 8.37
CA GLY A 18 -5.37 -4.19 7.50
C GLY A 18 -6.07 -3.71 6.21
N SER A 19 -7.03 -4.48 5.67
CA SER A 19 -7.78 -4.09 4.47
C SER A 19 -8.87 -3.06 4.73
N ILE A 20 -9.52 -3.08 5.89
CA ILE A 20 -10.46 -2.00 6.29
C ILE A 20 -9.69 -0.68 6.39
N LEU A 21 -8.63 -0.65 7.18
CA LEU A 21 -7.81 0.56 7.37
C LEU A 21 -7.22 1.06 6.05
N SER A 22 -6.74 0.16 5.24
CA SER A 22 -6.20 0.45 3.92
C SER A 22 -7.24 1.00 2.95
N GLY A 23 -8.41 0.40 2.92
CA GLY A 23 -9.54 0.87 2.10
C GLY A 23 -9.98 2.28 2.50
N MET A 24 -9.87 2.62 3.80
CA MET A 24 -10.22 3.96 4.29
C MET A 24 -9.28 5.05 3.79
N VAL A 25 -7.97 4.80 3.77
CA VAL A 25 -6.95 5.82 3.46
C VAL A 25 -6.30 5.65 2.08
N GLY A 26 -6.73 4.67 1.30
CA GLY A 26 -6.29 4.48 -0.08
C GLY A 26 -4.87 3.92 -0.26
N ILE A 27 -4.30 3.31 0.78
CA ILE A 27 -2.90 2.87 0.80
C ILE A 27 -2.67 1.38 0.48
N GLY A 28 -3.67 0.66 -0.02
CA GLY A 28 -3.53 -0.76 -0.38
C GLY A 28 -3.24 -1.71 0.80
N GLY A 29 -2.98 -1.20 2.00
CA GLY A 29 -2.85 -1.92 3.26
C GLY A 29 -1.49 -2.47 3.64
N SER A 30 -0.53 -2.35 2.78
CA SER A 30 0.80 -2.90 3.02
C SER A 30 1.54 -2.25 4.19
N VAL A 31 1.30 -0.96 4.46
CA VAL A 31 1.93 -0.25 5.59
C VAL A 31 1.67 -0.96 6.93
N ILE A 32 0.46 -1.43 7.12
CA ILE A 32 0.06 -2.07 8.38
C ILE A 32 0.30 -3.57 8.31
N LYS A 33 -0.05 -4.19 7.18
CA LYS A 33 -0.02 -5.64 7.04
C LYS A 33 1.39 -6.21 6.96
N TYR A 34 2.33 -5.48 6.37
CA TYR A 34 3.72 -5.93 6.30
C TYR A 34 4.30 -6.19 7.69
N PRO A 35 4.33 -5.22 8.63
CA PRO A 35 4.81 -5.49 9.99
C PRO A 35 3.89 -6.45 10.76
N MET A 36 2.57 -6.43 10.55
CA MET A 36 1.68 -7.41 11.19
C MET A 36 2.00 -8.84 10.78
N LEU A 37 2.29 -9.11 9.51
CA LEU A 37 2.67 -10.43 9.02
C LEU A 37 4.06 -10.87 9.50
N LEU A 38 4.99 -9.92 9.64
CA LEU A 38 6.34 -10.21 10.14
C LEU A 38 6.34 -10.57 11.62
N TYR A 39 5.56 -9.86 12.43
CA TYR A 39 5.72 -9.90 13.90
C TYR A 39 4.57 -10.60 14.65
N ILE A 40 3.31 -10.54 14.18
CA ILE A 40 2.21 -11.14 14.94
C ILE A 40 2.26 -12.68 14.94
N PRO A 41 2.51 -13.37 13.82
CA PRO A 41 2.58 -14.83 13.84
C PRO A 41 3.61 -15.38 14.82
N PRO A 42 4.88 -14.93 14.82
CA PRO A 42 5.87 -15.45 15.77
C PRO A 42 5.55 -15.08 17.23
N LEU A 43 4.95 -13.89 17.50
CA LEU A 43 4.50 -13.53 18.85
C LEU A 43 3.42 -14.46 19.39
N LEU A 44 2.62 -15.09 18.53
CA LEU A 44 1.60 -16.06 18.88
C LEU A 44 2.10 -17.52 18.84
N GLY A 45 3.42 -17.72 18.65
CA GLY A 45 4.05 -19.04 18.61
C GLY A 45 3.91 -19.77 17.27
N PHE A 46 3.50 -19.08 16.19
CA PHE A 46 3.46 -19.63 14.83
C PHE A 46 4.80 -19.41 14.11
N VAL A 47 4.98 -20.14 13.01
CA VAL A 47 6.17 -20.00 12.16
C VAL A 47 6.24 -18.57 11.57
N ALA A 48 7.41 -17.94 11.70
CA ALA A 48 7.69 -16.63 11.14
C ALA A 48 7.82 -16.71 9.60
N PHE A 49 7.34 -15.68 8.94
CA PHE A 49 7.60 -15.47 7.51
C PHE A 49 8.89 -14.68 7.31
N THR A 50 9.63 -14.98 6.25
CA THR A 50 10.75 -14.13 5.80
C THR A 50 10.22 -12.82 5.20
N ALA A 51 11.06 -11.79 5.10
CA ALA A 51 10.69 -10.51 4.48
C ALA A 51 10.29 -10.71 3.01
N GLN A 52 10.93 -11.64 2.30
CA GLN A 52 10.59 -11.98 0.92
C GLN A 52 9.20 -12.62 0.80
N GLU A 53 8.86 -13.57 1.70
CA GLU A 53 7.54 -14.20 1.75
C GLU A 53 6.45 -13.19 2.08
N VAL A 54 6.66 -12.33 3.10
CA VAL A 54 5.73 -11.25 3.46
C VAL A 54 5.52 -10.30 2.30
N ALA A 55 6.60 -9.93 1.58
CA ALA A 55 6.51 -9.06 0.42
C ALA A 55 5.70 -9.70 -0.72
N ALA A 56 5.87 -11.02 -0.96
CA ALA A 56 5.12 -11.75 -1.98
C ALA A 56 3.63 -11.87 -1.62
N ILE A 57 3.31 -12.27 -0.39
CA ILE A 57 1.93 -12.33 0.13
C ILE A 57 1.26 -10.96 0.03
N SER A 58 1.99 -9.89 0.44
CA SER A 58 1.48 -8.52 0.43
C SER A 58 1.19 -8.03 -0.99
N ALA A 59 2.05 -8.31 -1.98
CA ALA A 59 1.84 -7.88 -3.36
C ALA A 59 0.54 -8.44 -3.94
N VAL A 60 0.31 -9.74 -3.79
CA VAL A 60 -0.91 -10.43 -4.25
C VAL A 60 -2.14 -9.87 -3.52
N GLN A 61 -2.03 -9.73 -2.22
CA GLN A 61 -3.14 -9.26 -1.39
C GLN A 61 -3.49 -7.79 -1.71
N VAL A 62 -2.51 -6.91 -1.97
CA VAL A 62 -2.74 -5.53 -2.38
C VAL A 62 -3.47 -5.47 -3.71
N PHE A 63 -3.14 -6.33 -4.67
CA PHE A 63 -3.83 -6.43 -5.95
C PHE A 63 -5.34 -6.64 -5.76
N PHE A 64 -5.76 -7.66 -5.01
CA PHE A 64 -7.17 -7.95 -4.79
C PHE A 64 -7.87 -6.92 -3.88
N SER A 65 -7.18 -6.42 -2.86
CA SER A 65 -7.68 -5.39 -1.96
C SER A 65 -7.99 -4.08 -2.71
N THR A 66 -7.07 -3.64 -3.56
CA THR A 66 -7.24 -2.39 -4.33
C THR A 66 -8.24 -2.56 -5.46
N LEU A 67 -8.30 -3.72 -6.11
CA LEU A 67 -9.34 -4.04 -7.08
C LEU A 67 -10.74 -3.90 -6.46
N ALA A 68 -10.95 -4.50 -5.28
CA ALA A 68 -12.23 -4.44 -4.58
C ALA A 68 -12.58 -3.01 -4.10
N ALA A 69 -11.60 -2.26 -3.58
CA ALA A 69 -11.80 -0.88 -3.16
C ALA A 69 -12.03 0.08 -4.34
N LEU A 70 -11.35 -0.13 -5.47
CA LEU A 70 -11.46 0.70 -6.68
C LEU A 70 -12.90 0.77 -7.21
N VAL A 71 -13.64 -0.33 -7.16
CA VAL A 71 -15.06 -0.36 -7.57
C VAL A 71 -15.88 0.66 -6.78
N VAL A 72 -15.59 0.83 -5.49
CA VAL A 72 -16.28 1.77 -4.61
C VAL A 72 -15.87 3.22 -4.92
N PHE A 73 -14.57 3.50 -5.03
CA PHE A 73 -14.06 4.86 -5.30
C PHE A 73 -14.42 5.35 -6.70
N LYS A 74 -14.43 4.48 -7.71
CA LYS A 74 -14.85 4.83 -9.08
C LYS A 74 -16.29 5.31 -9.11
N LYS A 75 -17.21 4.64 -8.40
CA LYS A 75 -18.61 5.05 -8.29
C LYS A 75 -18.78 6.39 -7.59
N GLY A 76 -17.88 6.77 -6.71
CA GLY A 76 -17.88 8.05 -6.00
C GLY A 76 -17.32 9.24 -6.79
N GLY A 77 -16.77 9.05 -7.99
CA GLY A 77 -16.18 10.14 -8.79
C GLY A 77 -14.82 10.66 -8.29
N TYR A 78 -14.16 9.93 -7.39
CA TYR A 78 -12.90 10.38 -6.76
C TYR A 78 -11.62 9.91 -7.48
N VAL A 79 -11.74 9.34 -8.67
CA VAL A 79 -10.59 8.82 -9.43
C VAL A 79 -10.28 9.74 -10.60
N SER A 80 -9.09 10.38 -10.60
CA SER A 80 -8.58 11.12 -11.75
C SER A 80 -7.86 10.18 -12.72
N PHE A 81 -8.53 9.77 -13.79
CA PHE A 81 -7.96 8.86 -14.79
C PHE A 81 -6.73 9.44 -15.47
N ARG A 82 -6.64 10.78 -15.61
CA ARG A 82 -5.46 11.45 -16.15
C ARG A 82 -4.24 11.26 -15.25
N LEU A 83 -4.40 11.43 -13.94
CA LEU A 83 -3.34 11.21 -12.95
C LEU A 83 -2.94 9.72 -12.91
N VAL A 84 -3.93 8.82 -12.92
CA VAL A 84 -3.73 7.37 -12.98
C VAL A 84 -2.97 6.96 -14.25
N GLY A 85 -3.23 7.56 -15.39
CA GLY A 85 -2.51 7.28 -16.61
C GLY A 85 -1.01 7.60 -16.52
N TYR A 86 -0.64 8.79 -16.04
CA TYR A 86 0.77 9.18 -15.92
C TYR A 86 1.50 8.42 -14.81
N MET A 87 0.91 8.33 -13.62
CA MET A 87 1.54 7.68 -12.48
C MET A 87 1.50 6.16 -12.60
N GLY A 88 0.38 5.60 -13.06
CA GLY A 88 0.16 4.15 -13.18
C GLY A 88 1.11 3.49 -14.18
N THR A 89 1.35 4.10 -15.34
CA THR A 89 2.30 3.55 -16.34
C THR A 89 3.74 3.53 -15.81
N ALA A 90 4.15 4.58 -15.12
CA ALA A 90 5.49 4.65 -14.56
C ALA A 90 5.67 3.67 -13.38
N ILE A 91 4.69 3.62 -12.48
CA ILE A 91 4.80 2.81 -11.26
C ILE A 91 4.72 1.30 -11.55
N VAL A 92 3.96 0.85 -12.55
CA VAL A 92 3.89 -0.59 -12.88
C VAL A 92 5.23 -1.12 -13.40
N ILE A 93 5.92 -0.34 -14.22
CA ILE A 93 7.25 -0.68 -14.71
C ILE A 93 8.24 -0.74 -13.54
N GLY A 94 8.25 0.30 -12.70
CA GLY A 94 9.09 0.34 -11.51
C GLY A 94 8.82 -0.82 -10.56
N SER A 95 7.55 -1.09 -10.25
CA SER A 95 7.18 -2.16 -9.31
C SER A 95 7.45 -3.57 -9.84
N PHE A 96 7.41 -3.78 -11.16
CA PHE A 96 7.86 -5.02 -11.76
C PHE A 96 9.38 -5.20 -11.59
N ILE A 97 10.17 -4.17 -11.91
CA ILE A 97 11.64 -4.19 -11.76
C ILE A 97 12.01 -4.45 -10.29
N GLY A 98 11.41 -3.70 -9.35
CA GLY A 98 11.65 -3.88 -7.92
C GLY A 98 11.19 -5.23 -7.40
N GLY A 99 10.00 -5.69 -7.81
CA GLY A 99 9.43 -6.97 -7.42
C GLY A 99 10.28 -8.16 -7.86
N TYR A 100 10.72 -8.17 -9.12
CA TYR A 100 11.62 -9.20 -9.65
C TYR A 100 13.02 -9.08 -9.06
N GLY A 101 13.56 -7.86 -8.97
CA GLY A 101 14.90 -7.60 -8.44
C GLY A 101 15.06 -7.97 -6.97
N SER A 102 13.96 -7.95 -6.20
CA SER A 102 14.01 -8.27 -4.76
C SER A 102 14.49 -9.69 -4.45
N LYS A 103 14.41 -10.62 -5.41
CA LYS A 103 14.94 -11.99 -5.24
C LYS A 103 16.45 -12.05 -5.02
N PHE A 104 17.17 -11.00 -5.40
CA PHE A 104 18.61 -10.88 -5.22
C PHE A 104 19.00 -10.15 -3.93
N LEU A 105 18.03 -9.72 -3.15
CA LEU A 105 18.23 -8.94 -1.92
C LEU A 105 18.04 -9.83 -0.69
N ALA A 106 18.85 -9.58 0.34
CA ALA A 106 18.65 -10.17 1.66
C ALA A 106 17.40 -9.57 2.34
N ASP A 107 16.83 -10.31 3.30
CA ASP A 107 15.64 -9.88 4.05
C ASP A 107 15.86 -8.55 4.79
N GLU A 108 17.06 -8.34 5.34
CA GLU A 108 17.45 -7.11 6.03
C GLU A 108 17.40 -5.90 5.06
N THR A 109 17.83 -6.10 3.82
CA THR A 109 17.78 -5.03 2.80
C THR A 109 16.33 -4.67 2.45
N ILE A 110 15.43 -5.65 2.35
CA ILE A 110 14.02 -5.42 2.09
C ILE A 110 13.39 -4.64 3.24
N ASN A 111 13.67 -5.03 4.49
CA ASN A 111 13.22 -4.32 5.69
C ASN A 111 13.77 -2.89 5.76
N PHE A 112 15.03 -2.69 5.39
CA PHE A 112 15.66 -1.37 5.35
C PHE A 112 15.01 -0.46 4.29
N VAL A 113 14.76 -0.96 3.07
CA VAL A 113 14.02 -0.23 2.04
C VAL A 113 12.63 0.16 2.54
N TYR A 114 11.94 -0.76 3.23
CA TYR A 114 10.64 -0.47 3.82
C TYR A 114 10.73 0.64 4.89
N ALA A 115 11.70 0.58 5.78
CA ALA A 115 11.93 1.59 6.82
C ALA A 115 12.17 2.99 6.22
N ILE A 116 13.01 3.08 5.18
CA ILE A 116 13.27 4.35 4.47
C ILE A 116 11.99 4.88 3.83
N LEU A 117 11.26 4.05 3.09
CA LEU A 117 10.03 4.47 2.43
C LEU A 117 8.98 4.97 3.44
N ALA A 118 8.81 4.25 4.54
CA ALA A 118 7.89 4.63 5.61
C ALA A 118 8.32 5.95 6.27
N SER A 119 9.63 6.15 6.50
CA SER A 119 10.17 7.39 7.06
C SER A 119 9.95 8.59 6.13
N ILE A 120 10.20 8.44 4.83
CA ILE A 120 9.92 9.48 3.83
C ILE A 120 8.43 9.81 3.81
N ALA A 121 7.55 8.79 3.83
CA ALA A 121 6.12 8.99 3.86
C ALA A 121 5.67 9.75 5.13
N ALA A 122 6.22 9.39 6.30
CA ALA A 122 5.96 10.10 7.55
C ALA A 122 6.39 11.57 7.47
N ILE A 123 7.62 11.82 7.02
CA ILE A 123 8.16 13.19 6.87
C ILE A 123 7.26 14.02 5.95
N LEU A 124 6.87 13.48 4.79
CA LEU A 124 5.98 14.17 3.85
C LEU A 124 4.65 14.54 4.50
N MET A 125 4.10 13.72 5.39
CA MET A 125 2.82 14.01 6.05
C MET A 125 2.85 15.19 7.02
N PHE A 126 4.03 15.62 7.49
CA PHE A 126 4.19 16.81 8.33
C PHE A 126 4.26 18.12 7.51
N PHE A 127 4.43 18.05 6.19
CA PHE A 127 4.41 19.25 5.35
C PHE A 127 2.99 19.80 5.16
N PRO A 128 2.86 21.13 5.02
CA PRO A 128 1.55 21.77 4.84
C PRO A 128 0.89 21.32 3.53
N LYS A 129 -0.39 21.05 3.61
CA LYS A 129 -1.23 20.64 2.49
C LYS A 129 -2.03 21.82 1.94
N PRO A 130 -2.43 21.79 0.67
CA PRO A 130 -3.22 22.87 0.11
C PRO A 130 -4.57 23.00 0.83
N LYS A 131 -4.85 24.20 1.35
CA LYS A 131 -6.14 24.54 1.94
C LYS A 131 -7.13 24.91 0.83
N GLY A 132 -8.34 24.34 0.84
CA GLY A 132 -9.44 24.87 0.04
C GLY A 132 -9.66 24.24 -1.35
N SER A 133 -9.01 23.13 -1.70
CA SER A 133 -9.14 22.48 -3.01
C SER A 133 -10.14 21.32 -3.05
N GLU A 134 -11.06 21.22 -2.10
CA GLU A 134 -12.06 20.12 -2.07
C GLU A 134 -13.13 20.25 -3.18
N GLU A 135 -13.27 21.43 -3.83
CA GLU A 135 -14.24 21.70 -4.89
C GLU A 135 -13.72 21.38 -6.31
N VAL A 136 -12.44 21.02 -6.46
CA VAL A 136 -11.87 20.69 -7.78
C VAL A 136 -12.33 19.30 -8.20
N SER A 137 -12.90 19.20 -9.42
CA SER A 137 -13.27 17.91 -9.98
C SER A 137 -12.02 17.09 -10.37
N ALA A 138 -12.13 15.76 -10.30
CA ALA A 138 -11.04 14.85 -10.65
C ALA A 138 -10.55 15.02 -12.12
N GLU A 139 -11.40 15.55 -13.00
CA GLU A 139 -11.10 15.78 -14.43
C GLU A 139 -10.30 17.08 -14.66
N GLN A 140 -10.51 18.11 -13.85
CA GLN A 140 -9.88 19.44 -13.99
C GLN A 140 -8.58 19.59 -13.20
N LEU A 141 -8.09 18.49 -12.61
CA LEU A 141 -6.90 18.50 -11.78
C LEU A 141 -5.65 18.92 -12.57
N ALA A 142 -4.99 20.00 -12.12
CA ALA A 142 -3.71 20.45 -12.64
C ALA A 142 -2.57 19.88 -11.77
N PHE A 143 -1.58 19.24 -12.39
CA PHE A 143 -0.41 18.69 -11.70
C PHE A 143 0.82 18.68 -12.64
N ASN A 144 2.01 18.67 -12.06
CA ASN A 144 3.25 18.54 -12.81
C ASN A 144 3.45 17.09 -13.28
N ARG A 145 3.35 16.86 -14.59
CA ARG A 145 3.43 15.53 -15.21
C ARG A 145 4.79 14.87 -14.99
N LEU A 146 5.88 15.66 -15.10
CA LEU A 146 7.23 15.13 -14.95
C LEU A 146 7.45 14.60 -13.53
N TYR A 147 7.07 15.39 -12.51
CA TYR A 147 7.16 14.93 -11.12
C TYR A 147 6.26 13.70 -10.87
N ALA A 148 5.05 13.68 -11.43
CA ALA A 148 4.16 12.53 -11.31
C ALA A 148 4.79 11.24 -11.85
N VAL A 149 5.40 11.28 -13.03
CA VAL A 149 6.03 10.12 -13.69
C VAL A 149 7.30 9.69 -12.95
N VAL A 150 8.24 10.63 -12.71
CA VAL A 150 9.54 10.31 -12.11
C VAL A 150 9.39 9.76 -10.68
N LEU A 151 8.59 10.46 -9.85
CA LEU A 151 8.36 10.00 -8.47
C LEU A 151 7.64 8.67 -8.43
N SER A 152 6.66 8.44 -9.31
CA SER A 152 5.96 7.16 -9.37
C SER A 152 6.86 6.00 -9.81
N PHE A 153 7.79 6.24 -10.74
CA PHE A 153 8.76 5.22 -11.15
C PHE A 153 9.69 4.84 -9.99
N ILE A 154 10.29 5.83 -9.31
CA ILE A 154 11.18 5.60 -8.15
C ILE A 154 10.44 4.87 -7.03
N VAL A 155 9.24 5.34 -6.69
CA VAL A 155 8.39 4.70 -5.69
C VAL A 155 8.00 3.29 -6.13
N GLY A 156 7.73 3.10 -7.42
CA GLY A 156 7.45 1.78 -8.00
C GLY A 156 8.57 0.79 -7.74
N VAL A 157 9.81 1.15 -8.07
CA VAL A 157 10.98 0.29 -7.84
C VAL A 157 11.12 -0.06 -6.35
N ALA A 158 11.17 0.92 -5.49
CA ALA A 158 11.38 0.71 -4.06
C ALA A 158 10.22 -0.07 -3.41
N SER A 159 8.98 0.26 -3.76
CA SER A 159 7.80 -0.44 -3.23
C SER A 159 7.56 -1.82 -3.83
N GLY A 160 8.03 -2.06 -5.05
CA GLY A 160 8.05 -3.39 -5.67
C GLY A 160 8.93 -4.36 -4.88
N ILE A 161 10.10 -3.91 -4.41
CA ILE A 161 11.00 -4.66 -3.53
C ILE A 161 10.23 -5.15 -2.29
N VAL A 162 9.51 -4.26 -1.65
CA VAL A 162 8.75 -4.52 -0.40
C VAL A 162 7.43 -5.27 -0.64
N GLY A 163 6.94 -5.32 -1.89
CA GLY A 163 5.61 -5.88 -2.19
C GLY A 163 4.45 -4.95 -1.78
N ALA A 164 4.73 -3.69 -1.49
CA ALA A 164 3.74 -2.72 -1.00
C ALA A 164 3.00 -1.97 -2.11
N ALA A 165 3.39 -2.17 -3.37
CA ALA A 165 2.85 -1.50 -4.56
C ALA A 165 2.81 0.05 -4.47
N GLY A 166 3.68 0.66 -3.67
CA GLY A 166 3.84 2.11 -3.53
C GLY A 166 2.76 2.85 -2.80
N ALA A 167 1.73 2.15 -2.38
CA ALA A 167 0.49 2.72 -1.90
C ALA A 167 0.67 3.78 -0.81
N PHE A 168 1.49 3.51 0.17
CA PHE A 168 1.61 4.37 1.36
C PHE A 168 2.43 5.64 1.13
N ILE A 169 3.27 5.68 0.12
CA ILE A 169 4.06 6.87 -0.20
C ILE A 169 3.43 7.69 -1.34
N ILE A 170 2.63 7.05 -2.20
CA ILE A 170 1.93 7.72 -3.29
C ILE A 170 0.93 8.75 -2.76
N VAL A 171 0.16 8.42 -1.69
CA VAL A 171 -0.79 9.38 -1.09
C VAL A 171 -0.08 10.61 -0.55
N PRO A 172 0.95 10.53 0.32
CA PRO A 172 1.74 11.70 0.73
C PRO A 172 2.32 12.52 -0.44
N ILE A 173 2.87 11.87 -1.47
CA ILE A 173 3.39 12.55 -2.67
C ILE A 173 2.27 13.34 -3.37
N MET A 174 1.12 12.74 -3.57
CA MET A 174 -0.02 13.39 -4.21
C MET A 174 -0.52 14.58 -3.39
N LEU A 175 -0.60 14.45 -2.08
CA LEU A 175 -1.07 15.52 -1.17
C LEU A 175 -0.08 16.69 -1.10
N VAL A 176 1.21 16.40 -0.92
CA VAL A 176 2.23 17.42 -0.58
C VAL A 176 2.92 17.96 -1.83
N ILE A 177 3.39 17.08 -2.71
CA ILE A 177 4.19 17.47 -3.87
C ILE A 177 3.29 17.86 -5.05
N LEU A 178 2.31 17.02 -5.38
CA LEU A 178 1.41 17.28 -6.51
C LEU A 178 0.19 18.14 -6.12
N LYS A 179 0.00 18.43 -4.83
CA LYS A 179 -1.06 19.29 -4.28
C LYS A 179 -2.47 18.84 -4.69
N VAL A 180 -2.69 17.55 -4.76
CA VAL A 180 -3.98 16.92 -5.10
C VAL A 180 -4.92 16.96 -3.89
N PRO A 181 -6.22 17.28 -4.07
CA PRO A 181 -7.21 17.22 -3.00
C PRO A 181 -7.29 15.83 -2.35
N THR A 182 -7.50 15.75 -1.04
CA THR A 182 -7.38 14.52 -0.24
C THR A 182 -8.26 13.39 -0.78
N ARG A 183 -9.53 13.65 -1.10
CA ARG A 183 -10.44 12.60 -1.62
C ARG A 183 -10.01 12.07 -2.98
N ILE A 184 -9.56 12.94 -3.88
CA ILE A 184 -9.04 12.56 -5.20
C ILE A 184 -7.71 11.82 -5.05
N ALA A 185 -6.84 12.26 -4.13
CA ALA A 185 -5.59 11.58 -3.83
C ALA A 185 -5.85 10.15 -3.35
N ILE A 186 -6.75 9.95 -2.38
CA ILE A 186 -7.13 8.62 -1.86
C ILE A 186 -7.75 7.75 -2.97
N GLY A 187 -8.73 8.26 -3.71
CA GLY A 187 -9.39 7.49 -4.77
C GLY A 187 -8.45 7.14 -5.93
N SER A 188 -7.64 8.10 -6.38
CA SER A 188 -6.67 7.87 -7.46
C SER A 188 -5.51 6.99 -7.02
N SER A 189 -5.06 7.08 -5.75
CA SER A 189 -4.00 6.21 -5.23
C SER A 189 -4.42 4.74 -5.23
N VAL A 190 -5.68 4.43 -4.95
CA VAL A 190 -6.20 3.06 -5.04
C VAL A 190 -6.05 2.51 -6.46
N ALA A 191 -6.38 3.32 -7.49
CA ALA A 191 -6.25 2.91 -8.89
C ALA A 191 -4.77 2.76 -9.29
N ILE A 192 -3.91 3.71 -8.90
CA ILE A 192 -2.47 3.66 -9.18
C ILE A 192 -1.85 2.44 -8.49
N THR A 193 -2.21 2.17 -7.24
CA THR A 193 -1.73 1.02 -6.48
C THR A 193 -2.22 -0.30 -7.08
N PHE A 194 -3.46 -0.36 -7.57
CA PHE A 194 -3.96 -1.52 -8.31
C PHE A 194 -3.08 -1.82 -9.52
N ILE A 195 -2.76 -0.82 -10.34
CA ILE A 195 -1.88 -0.98 -11.50
C ILE A 195 -0.47 -1.39 -11.07
N SER A 196 0.08 -0.73 -10.06
CA SER A 196 1.40 -1.06 -9.48
C SER A 196 1.47 -2.48 -8.97
N SER A 197 0.41 -2.96 -8.31
CA SER A 197 0.36 -4.30 -7.73
C SER A 197 0.38 -5.42 -8.79
N ILE A 198 -0.03 -5.13 -10.03
CA ILE A 198 0.16 -6.06 -11.16
C ILE A 198 1.65 -6.32 -11.37
N GLY A 199 2.44 -5.24 -11.51
CA GLY A 199 3.88 -5.35 -11.69
C GLY A 199 4.58 -6.03 -10.52
N ALA A 200 4.27 -5.61 -9.29
CA ALA A 200 4.83 -6.21 -8.08
C ALA A 200 4.48 -7.70 -7.94
N THR A 201 3.22 -8.08 -8.17
CA THR A 201 2.76 -9.48 -8.09
C THR A 201 3.45 -10.35 -9.12
N VAL A 202 3.48 -9.92 -10.38
CA VAL A 202 4.18 -10.68 -11.44
C VAL A 202 5.67 -10.82 -11.11
N GLY A 203 6.33 -9.75 -10.69
CA GLY A 203 7.73 -9.77 -10.30
C GLY A 203 8.00 -10.73 -9.13
N LYS A 204 7.15 -10.73 -8.09
CA LYS A 204 7.29 -11.63 -6.94
C LYS A 204 7.00 -13.09 -7.27
N ILE A 205 6.02 -13.39 -8.12
CA ILE A 205 5.74 -14.75 -8.61
C ILE A 205 6.98 -15.29 -9.35
N MET A 206 7.57 -14.48 -10.24
CA MET A 206 8.79 -14.85 -10.95
C MET A 206 10.01 -14.97 -10.02
N GLY A 207 9.99 -14.32 -8.86
CA GLY A 207 10.99 -14.42 -7.80
C GLY A 207 10.95 -15.73 -7.02
N GLY A 208 9.83 -16.48 -7.02
CA GLY A 208 9.73 -17.84 -6.44
C GLY A 208 9.42 -17.90 -4.94
N HIS A 209 9.15 -16.77 -4.26
CA HIS A 209 8.90 -16.74 -2.81
C HIS A 209 7.41 -16.71 -2.43
N MET A 210 6.52 -17.08 -3.33
CA MET A 210 5.08 -17.00 -3.11
C MET A 210 4.55 -18.19 -2.32
N LEU A 211 3.91 -17.93 -1.20
CA LEU A 211 3.20 -18.92 -0.39
C LEU A 211 1.70 -18.89 -0.73
N LEU A 212 1.19 -19.96 -1.37
CA LEU A 212 -0.18 -19.99 -1.89
C LEU A 212 -1.24 -19.91 -0.79
N VAL A 213 -1.14 -20.73 0.26
CA VAL A 213 -2.16 -20.80 1.32
C VAL A 213 -2.30 -19.49 2.08
N PRO A 214 -1.25 -18.89 2.64
CA PRO A 214 -1.34 -17.56 3.25
C PRO A 214 -1.89 -16.49 2.31
N SER A 215 -1.45 -16.49 1.04
CA SER A 215 -1.93 -15.52 0.05
C SER A 215 -3.43 -15.64 -0.20
N ILE A 216 -3.97 -16.85 -0.37
CA ILE A 216 -5.40 -17.08 -0.58
C ILE A 216 -6.22 -16.58 0.61
N VAL A 217 -5.82 -16.91 1.85
CA VAL A 217 -6.51 -16.45 3.06
C VAL A 217 -6.51 -14.92 3.15
N MET A 218 -5.38 -14.29 2.91
CA MET A 218 -5.25 -12.84 2.90
C MET A 218 -6.07 -12.17 1.79
N VAL A 219 -6.16 -12.80 0.62
CA VAL A 219 -6.99 -12.33 -0.50
C VAL A 219 -8.47 -12.38 -0.13
N ILE A 220 -8.96 -13.51 0.40
CA ILE A 220 -10.36 -13.64 0.81
C ILE A 220 -10.72 -12.58 1.85
N ALA A 221 -9.89 -12.42 2.89
CA ALA A 221 -10.07 -11.38 3.90
C ALA A 221 -10.14 -9.98 3.29
N SER A 222 -9.28 -9.70 2.30
CA SER A 222 -9.19 -8.39 1.66
C SER A 222 -10.38 -8.07 0.75
N LEU A 223 -10.84 -9.04 -0.01
CA LEU A 223 -12.01 -8.87 -0.89
C LEU A 223 -13.27 -8.54 -0.09
N LEU A 224 -13.41 -9.09 1.11
CA LEU A 224 -14.53 -8.81 2.00
C LEU A 224 -14.37 -7.47 2.72
N ALA A 225 -13.18 -7.15 3.19
CA ALA A 225 -12.92 -6.05 4.12
C ALA A 225 -12.59 -4.71 3.42
N ALA A 226 -11.86 -4.72 2.29
CA ALA A 226 -11.45 -3.49 1.61
C ALA A 226 -12.63 -2.63 1.10
N PRO A 227 -13.71 -3.17 0.54
CA PRO A 227 -14.87 -2.38 0.14
C PRO A 227 -15.57 -1.70 1.34
N ILE A 228 -15.54 -2.33 2.52
CA ILE A 228 -16.09 -1.74 3.76
C ILE A 228 -15.27 -0.50 4.12
N GLY A 229 -13.95 -0.61 4.15
CA GLY A 229 -13.06 0.52 4.38
C GLY A 229 -13.23 1.65 3.37
N ALA A 230 -13.36 1.32 2.08
CA ALA A 230 -13.56 2.29 1.02
C ALA A 230 -14.92 3.04 1.14
N LYS A 231 -15.99 2.35 1.51
CA LYS A 231 -17.28 2.99 1.80
C LYS A 231 -17.22 3.90 3.02
N LEU A 232 -16.51 3.47 4.06
CA LEU A 232 -16.33 4.25 5.29
C LEU A 232 -15.52 5.53 5.00
N SER A 233 -14.47 5.44 4.17
CA SER A 233 -13.67 6.58 3.71
C SER A 233 -14.53 7.70 3.10
N GLN A 234 -15.55 7.37 2.33
CA GLN A 234 -16.42 8.36 1.68
C GLN A 234 -17.32 9.11 2.66
N LYS A 235 -17.56 8.56 3.84
CA LYS A 235 -18.40 9.15 4.90
C LYS A 235 -17.62 9.93 5.94
N ILE A 236 -16.34 9.63 6.09
CA ILE A 236 -15.45 10.25 7.10
C ILE A 236 -14.91 11.56 6.58
N ASN A 237 -14.70 12.52 7.49
CA ASN A 237 -14.06 13.80 7.19
C ASN A 237 -12.62 13.60 6.71
N THR A 238 -12.20 14.36 5.69
CA THR A 238 -10.86 14.30 5.09
C THR A 238 -9.73 14.50 6.10
N LYS A 239 -9.91 15.41 7.07
CA LYS A 239 -8.92 15.63 8.15
C LYS A 239 -8.72 14.39 9.02
N VAL A 240 -9.80 13.65 9.30
CA VAL A 240 -9.73 12.38 10.05
C VAL A 240 -8.99 11.32 9.24
N LEU A 241 -9.25 11.23 7.93
CA LEU A 241 -8.54 10.30 7.05
C LEU A 241 -7.03 10.60 6.99
N GLU A 242 -6.67 11.88 6.91
CA GLU A 242 -5.28 12.31 6.94
C GLU A 242 -4.59 12.01 8.28
N TYR A 243 -5.31 12.21 9.39
CA TYR A 243 -4.81 11.89 10.73
C TYR A 243 -4.62 10.38 10.91
N ILE A 244 -5.58 9.56 10.47
CA ILE A 244 -5.45 8.10 10.48
C ILE A 244 -4.23 7.68 9.67
N LEU A 245 -4.05 8.23 8.46
CA LEU A 245 -2.90 7.94 7.61
C LEU A 245 -1.58 8.30 8.32
N LEU A 246 -1.50 9.49 8.90
CA LEU A 246 -0.31 9.94 9.65
C LEU A 246 0.01 9.00 10.82
N VAL A 247 -0.96 8.69 11.66
CA VAL A 247 -0.78 7.81 12.83
C VAL A 247 -0.31 6.43 12.39
N LEU A 248 -0.90 5.85 11.34
CA LEU A 248 -0.53 4.53 10.83
C LEU A 248 0.90 4.50 10.29
N ILE A 249 1.29 5.52 9.53
CA ILE A 249 2.66 5.60 8.99
C ILE A 249 3.68 5.81 10.12
N VAL A 250 3.43 6.75 11.04
CA VAL A 250 4.35 7.02 12.16
C VAL A 250 4.49 5.81 13.09
N ALA A 251 3.40 5.15 13.44
CA ALA A 251 3.43 3.93 14.25
C ALA A 251 4.27 2.83 13.57
N THR A 252 4.12 2.69 12.25
CA THR A 252 4.90 1.74 11.45
C THR A 252 6.40 2.09 11.45
N VAL A 253 6.75 3.37 11.28
CA VAL A 253 8.14 3.83 11.31
C VAL A 253 8.78 3.52 12.66
N ILE A 254 8.11 3.88 13.76
CA ILE A 254 8.61 3.61 15.11
C ILE A 254 8.84 2.11 15.30
N LYS A 255 7.86 1.27 14.93
CA LYS A 255 7.93 -0.17 15.10
C LYS A 255 9.10 -0.79 14.32
N ILE A 256 9.26 -0.41 13.04
CA ILE A 256 10.28 -1.03 12.20
C ILE A 256 11.71 -0.61 12.59
N TRP A 257 11.91 0.67 12.93
CA TRP A 257 13.22 1.12 13.42
C TRP A 257 13.56 0.54 14.78
N TYR A 258 12.58 0.39 15.67
CA TYR A 258 12.80 -0.30 16.95
C TYR A 258 13.29 -1.73 16.74
N GLU A 259 12.65 -2.49 15.87
CA GLU A 259 13.01 -3.89 15.56
C GLU A 259 14.36 -4.03 14.81
N MET A 260 14.78 -3.02 14.06
CA MET A 260 16.05 -3.04 13.35
C MET A 260 17.23 -2.65 14.25
N LEU A 261 16.96 -1.97 15.36
CA LEU A 261 18.01 -1.48 16.28
C LEU A 261 18.15 -2.36 17.53
N THR A 262 17.18 -3.22 17.82
CA THR A 262 17.18 -4.18 18.96
C THR A 262 17.39 -5.61 18.49
#